data_96140956bb141978c6d7f06ab4dafef1
#
_entry.id   96140956bb141978c6d7f06ab4dafef1
#
_cell.length_a   1.000
_cell.length_b   1.000
_cell.length_c   1.000
_cell.angle_alpha   90.00
_cell.angle_beta   90.00
_cell.angle_gamma   90.00
#
_symmetry.space_group_name_H-M   'P 1'
#
loop_
_entity.id
_entity.type
_entity.pdbx_description
1 polymer ?
#
loop_
_entity_poly.entity_id
_entity_poly.type
_entity_poly.pdbx_seq_one_letter_code
_entity_poly.pdbx_strand_id
1 'polypeptide(L)'
;MMKDKLIREECGERLDDLQCDGLYLIQNPDKFCFGIDAVLLSNFVKVKKDGYAVDLCTGSGIVPILLSTKTKAKKITGIEIQSDIADMASRSVSYNKLDEKIDIINDDISNALKYIKHSCVDTVCVNPPYMKDMAAIKNPDLPLAIARHELLTDLESVINIANKLLKENGRFFMIHRPSRLSEIFASMRQNRIEPKRIRFIHSYIDSKANLVLIEGLKGSGVWLDVEPPLAVYKEKNVYTDEVLKIYGR
;
A
#
# COMPACT_ATOMS: atom_id res chain seq x y z
N MET A 1 -15.51 24.49 11.31
CA MET A 1 -16.23 23.90 12.45
C MET A 1 -16.42 22.37 12.43
N MET A 2 -16.71 21.69 11.30
CA MET A 2 -16.77 20.20 11.29
C MET A 2 -15.41 19.56 11.05
N LYS A 3 -14.49 20.19 10.33
CA LYS A 3 -13.15 19.67 10.01
C LYS A 3 -12.23 19.60 11.23
N ASP A 4 -12.30 20.56 12.15
CA ASP A 4 -11.43 20.63 13.34
C ASP A 4 -11.71 19.50 14.36
N LYS A 5 -12.88 18.86 14.29
CA LYS A 5 -13.24 17.73 15.15
C LYS A 5 -12.68 16.38 14.67
N LEU A 6 -12.15 16.30 13.44
CA LEU A 6 -11.61 15.06 12.89
C LEU A 6 -10.14 14.83 13.23
N ILE A 7 -9.43 15.85 13.68
CA ILE A 7 -8.01 15.80 14.07
C ILE A 7 -7.92 15.92 15.58
N ARG A 8 -7.20 15.01 16.21
CA ARG A 8 -6.99 14.99 17.67
C ARG A 8 -5.58 15.48 17.98
N GLU A 9 -5.36 16.79 17.86
CA GLU A 9 -4.05 17.43 18.10
C GLU A 9 -3.52 17.15 19.51
N GLU A 10 -4.42 17.05 20.50
CA GLU A 10 -4.08 16.67 21.88
C GLU A 10 -3.50 15.25 22.01
N CYS A 11 -3.74 14.39 21.00
CA CYS A 11 -3.16 13.05 20.89
C CYS A 11 -1.90 13.02 19.99
N GLY A 12 -1.37 14.17 19.60
CA GLY A 12 -0.20 14.29 18.71
C GLY A 12 -0.52 14.06 17.22
N GLU A 13 -1.80 14.09 16.82
CA GLU A 13 -2.17 13.99 15.43
C GLU A 13 -1.94 15.30 14.67
N ARG A 14 -1.60 15.19 13.40
CA ARG A 14 -1.48 16.31 12.47
C ARG A 14 -2.15 15.99 11.14
N LEU A 15 -2.50 17.04 10.41
CA LEU A 15 -3.01 16.94 9.06
C LEU A 15 -1.90 17.21 8.05
N ASP A 16 -1.57 16.23 7.23
CA ASP A 16 -0.57 16.36 6.17
C ASP A 16 -1.25 16.57 4.81
N ASP A 17 -0.82 17.61 4.09
CA ASP A 17 -1.20 17.84 2.69
C ASP A 17 -0.42 16.86 1.81
N LEU A 18 -1.13 15.99 1.08
CA LEU A 18 -0.52 15.03 0.15
C LEU A 18 0.02 15.70 -1.12
N GLN A 19 -0.26 17.00 -1.29
CA GLN A 19 0.14 17.78 -2.47
C GLN A 19 -0.28 17.12 -3.80
N CYS A 20 -1.36 16.39 -3.74
CA CYS A 20 -1.96 15.67 -4.85
C CYS A 20 -3.47 15.89 -4.78
N ASP A 21 -4.03 16.56 -5.78
CA ASP A 21 -5.49 16.79 -5.95
C ASP A 21 -6.21 17.39 -4.72
N GLY A 22 -5.51 18.14 -3.86
CA GLY A 22 -6.07 18.74 -2.64
C GLY A 22 -6.45 17.71 -1.57
N LEU A 23 -5.83 16.53 -1.57
CA LEU A 23 -6.05 15.47 -0.61
C LEU A 23 -5.18 15.65 0.63
N TYR A 24 -5.73 15.27 1.77
CA TYR A 24 -5.11 15.36 3.07
C TYR A 24 -5.12 14.02 3.80
N LEU A 25 -4.19 13.84 4.73
CA LEU A 25 -4.08 12.64 5.54
C LEU A 25 -3.84 13.00 7.01
N ILE A 26 -4.59 12.37 7.92
CA ILE A 26 -4.37 12.48 9.35
C ILE A 26 -3.29 11.47 9.75
N GLN A 27 -2.24 11.95 10.39
CA GLN A 27 -1.12 11.12 10.86
C GLN A 27 -0.69 11.50 12.27
N ASN A 28 -0.05 10.56 12.95
CA ASN A 28 0.62 10.80 14.21
C ASN A 28 2.11 10.48 14.05
N PRO A 29 3.03 11.48 14.22
CA PRO A 29 4.47 11.28 14.08
C PRO A 29 5.07 10.27 15.07
N ASP A 30 4.43 10.05 16.21
CA ASP A 30 4.86 9.07 17.22
C ASP A 30 4.50 7.63 16.82
N LYS A 31 3.73 7.48 15.72
CA LYS A 31 3.31 6.21 15.13
C LYS A 31 3.91 6.05 13.74
N PHE A 32 3.40 5.07 12.99
CA PHE A 32 3.81 4.88 11.61
C PHE A 32 3.29 6.03 10.72
N CYS A 33 4.21 6.74 10.05
CA CYS A 33 3.89 7.67 8.98
C CYS A 33 4.23 7.03 7.62
N PHE A 34 3.43 7.35 6.60
CA PHE A 34 3.68 6.82 5.26
C PHE A 34 5.01 7.31 4.68
N GLY A 35 5.63 6.47 3.88
CA GLY A 35 6.81 6.80 3.09
C GLY A 35 6.47 6.99 1.61
N ILE A 36 7.49 7.32 0.82
CA ILE A 36 7.39 7.45 -0.64
C ILE A 36 6.89 6.15 -1.31
N ASP A 37 7.14 5.00 -0.69
CA ASP A 37 6.72 3.68 -1.15
C ASP A 37 5.20 3.59 -1.40
N ALA A 38 4.38 4.11 -0.49
CA ALA A 38 2.92 4.15 -0.66
C ALA A 38 2.50 5.02 -1.86
N VAL A 39 3.19 6.14 -2.08
CA VAL A 39 2.93 7.03 -3.22
C VAL A 39 3.33 6.36 -4.53
N LEU A 40 4.49 5.70 -4.56
CA LEU A 40 4.96 4.95 -5.73
C LEU A 40 4.05 3.77 -6.05
N LEU A 41 3.62 3.01 -5.02
CA LEU A 41 2.65 1.93 -5.19
C LEU A 41 1.34 2.45 -5.78
N SER A 42 0.76 3.52 -5.20
CA SER A 42 -0.50 4.07 -5.68
C SER A 42 -0.44 4.54 -7.14
N ASN A 43 0.72 5.01 -7.60
CA ASN A 43 0.93 5.38 -9.01
C ASN A 43 1.11 4.16 -9.93
N PHE A 44 1.67 3.07 -9.41
CA PHE A 44 1.90 1.84 -10.17
C PHE A 44 0.63 0.98 -10.31
N VAL A 45 -0.28 1.07 -9.33
CA VAL A 45 -1.56 0.34 -9.30
C VAL A 45 -2.46 0.78 -10.45
N LYS A 46 -3.05 -0.21 -11.11
CA LYS A 46 -4.07 0.00 -12.15
C LYS A 46 -5.39 -0.60 -11.71
N VAL A 47 -6.43 0.20 -11.74
CA VAL A 47 -7.80 -0.25 -11.50
C VAL A 47 -8.62 0.02 -12.77
N LYS A 48 -9.38 -0.98 -13.23
CA LYS A 48 -10.27 -0.77 -14.38
C LYS A 48 -11.37 0.23 -14.03
N LYS A 49 -11.96 0.84 -15.05
CA LYS A 49 -13.12 1.72 -14.86
C LYS A 49 -14.23 0.97 -14.12
N ASP A 50 -14.81 1.62 -13.13
CA ASP A 50 -15.87 1.10 -12.26
C ASP A 50 -15.48 -0.17 -11.49
N GLY A 51 -14.17 -0.45 -11.38
CA GLY A 51 -13.62 -1.61 -10.68
C GLY A 51 -13.64 -1.46 -9.16
N TYR A 52 -13.50 -2.59 -8.49
CA TYR A 52 -13.34 -2.69 -7.05
C TYR A 52 -11.88 -2.98 -6.69
N ALA A 53 -11.29 -2.13 -5.85
CA ALA A 53 -9.92 -2.28 -5.35
C ALA A 53 -9.89 -2.54 -3.84
N VAL A 54 -8.94 -3.35 -3.39
CA VAL A 54 -8.68 -3.60 -1.97
C VAL A 54 -7.21 -3.35 -1.69
N ASP A 55 -6.93 -2.57 -0.64
CA ASP A 55 -5.60 -2.33 -0.11
C ASP A 55 -5.43 -3.09 1.21
N LEU A 56 -4.53 -4.07 1.22
CA LEU A 56 -4.22 -4.87 2.39
C LEU A 56 -3.11 -4.19 3.20
N CYS A 57 -3.24 -4.18 4.52
CA CYS A 57 -2.33 -3.46 5.43
C CYS A 57 -2.29 -1.95 5.11
N THR A 58 -3.48 -1.33 5.07
CA THR A 58 -3.65 0.01 4.50
C THR A 58 -2.99 1.14 5.31
N GLY A 59 -2.60 0.86 6.57
CA GLY A 59 -2.05 1.87 7.45
C GLY A 59 -2.99 3.06 7.60
N SER A 60 -2.47 4.27 7.47
CA SER A 60 -3.23 5.52 7.56
C SER A 60 -4.22 5.77 6.40
N GLY A 61 -4.37 4.82 5.46
CA GLY A 61 -5.29 4.94 4.33
C GLY A 61 -4.75 5.73 3.14
N ILE A 62 -3.44 5.99 3.09
CA ILE A 62 -2.80 6.78 2.02
C ILE A 62 -3.05 6.19 0.63
N VAL A 63 -2.89 4.86 0.45
CA VAL A 63 -3.05 4.21 -0.85
C VAL A 63 -4.51 4.30 -1.33
N PRO A 64 -5.54 3.93 -0.57
CA PRO A 64 -6.95 4.15 -0.94
C PRO A 64 -7.26 5.59 -1.31
N ILE A 65 -6.81 6.57 -0.52
CA ILE A 65 -7.05 7.99 -0.77
C ILE A 65 -6.42 8.42 -2.10
N LEU A 66 -5.17 8.07 -2.37
CA LEU A 66 -4.52 8.38 -3.65
C LEU A 66 -5.15 7.65 -4.84
N LEU A 67 -5.57 6.39 -4.68
CA LEU A 67 -6.26 5.64 -5.73
C LEU A 67 -7.61 6.25 -6.10
N SER A 68 -8.24 6.97 -5.18
CA SER A 68 -9.55 7.60 -5.41
C SER A 68 -9.53 8.64 -6.54
N THR A 69 -8.43 9.35 -6.70
CA THR A 69 -8.23 10.35 -7.77
C THR A 69 -7.43 9.80 -8.93
N LYS A 70 -6.38 9.00 -8.65
CA LYS A 70 -5.50 8.43 -9.70
C LYS A 70 -6.17 7.36 -10.55
N THR A 71 -7.31 6.80 -10.10
CA THR A 71 -8.01 5.73 -10.83
C THR A 71 -9.50 6.01 -10.97
N LYS A 72 -10.14 5.25 -11.87
CA LYS A 72 -11.60 5.27 -12.04
C LYS A 72 -12.29 4.15 -11.24
N ALA A 73 -11.72 3.75 -10.10
CA ALA A 73 -12.32 2.78 -9.21
C ALA A 73 -13.69 3.28 -8.72
N LYS A 74 -14.69 2.38 -8.71
CA LYS A 74 -16.02 2.66 -8.14
C LYS A 74 -15.99 2.52 -6.62
N LYS A 75 -15.26 1.51 -6.13
CA LYS A 75 -15.15 1.20 -4.71
C LYS A 75 -13.70 0.86 -4.36
N ILE A 76 -13.27 1.29 -3.18
CA ILE A 76 -11.96 0.96 -2.62
C ILE A 76 -12.18 0.54 -1.16
N THR A 77 -11.52 -0.52 -0.71
CA THR A 77 -11.55 -0.93 0.70
C THR A 77 -10.13 -1.05 1.22
N GLY A 78 -9.82 -0.39 2.32
CA GLY A 78 -8.59 -0.57 3.08
C GLY A 78 -8.82 -1.49 4.26
N ILE A 79 -7.88 -2.40 4.58
CA ILE A 79 -7.92 -3.26 5.76
C ILE A 79 -6.70 -2.97 6.62
N GLU A 80 -6.94 -2.63 7.89
CA GLU A 80 -5.90 -2.31 8.86
C GLU A 80 -6.21 -2.96 10.21
N ILE A 81 -5.24 -3.66 10.77
CA ILE A 81 -5.43 -4.40 12.01
C ILE A 81 -5.31 -3.50 13.25
N GLN A 82 -4.48 -2.44 13.19
CA GLN A 82 -4.28 -1.51 14.29
C GLN A 82 -5.47 -0.55 14.39
N SER A 83 -6.25 -0.65 15.47
CA SER A 83 -7.51 0.07 15.62
C SER A 83 -7.35 1.59 15.59
N ASP A 84 -6.29 2.11 16.18
CA ASP A 84 -6.00 3.54 16.23
C ASP A 84 -5.53 4.10 14.87
N ILE A 85 -4.81 3.29 14.07
CA ILE A 85 -4.41 3.64 12.71
C ILE A 85 -5.62 3.58 11.77
N ALA A 86 -6.45 2.53 11.88
CA ALA A 86 -7.70 2.40 11.11
C ALA A 86 -8.69 3.55 11.41
N ASP A 87 -8.77 4.01 12.67
CA ASP A 87 -9.56 5.19 13.04
C ASP A 87 -9.03 6.46 12.36
N MET A 88 -7.72 6.71 12.36
CA MET A 88 -7.10 7.83 11.62
C MET A 88 -7.38 7.72 10.11
N ALA A 89 -7.27 6.52 9.53
CA ALA A 89 -7.58 6.28 8.13
C ALA A 89 -9.04 6.61 7.80
N SER A 90 -9.99 6.16 8.61
CA SER A 90 -11.42 6.44 8.45
C SER A 90 -11.73 7.94 8.52
N ARG A 91 -11.13 8.63 9.50
CA ARG A 91 -11.28 10.10 9.61
C ARG A 91 -10.62 10.84 8.46
N SER A 92 -9.51 10.34 7.91
CA SER A 92 -8.88 10.87 6.70
C SER A 92 -9.79 10.74 5.49
N VAL A 93 -10.46 9.60 5.33
CA VAL A 93 -11.47 9.38 4.29
C VAL A 93 -12.61 10.41 4.41
N SER A 94 -13.17 10.57 5.61
CA SER A 94 -14.24 11.54 5.88
C SER A 94 -13.79 13.00 5.68
N TYR A 95 -12.55 13.33 6.08
CA TYR A 95 -11.99 14.67 5.85
C TYR A 95 -11.96 15.04 4.36
N ASN A 96 -11.60 14.07 3.51
CA ASN A 96 -11.56 14.23 2.06
C ASN A 96 -12.95 14.03 1.39
N LYS A 97 -14.02 13.74 2.14
CA LYS A 97 -15.38 13.45 1.63
C LYS A 97 -15.41 12.27 0.66
N LEU A 98 -14.69 11.22 1.00
CA LEU A 98 -14.55 10.02 0.17
C LEU A 98 -15.34 8.82 0.74
N ASP A 99 -16.20 9.02 1.73
CA ASP A 99 -16.95 7.98 2.45
C ASP A 99 -17.83 7.12 1.53
N GLU A 100 -18.35 7.68 0.43
CA GLU A 100 -19.14 6.91 -0.55
C GLU A 100 -18.27 5.97 -1.42
N LYS A 101 -16.95 6.23 -1.49
CA LYS A 101 -16.03 5.51 -2.37
C LYS A 101 -15.06 4.60 -1.62
N ILE A 102 -14.67 4.97 -0.39
CA ILE A 102 -13.66 4.28 0.39
C ILE A 102 -14.24 3.80 1.72
N ASP A 103 -14.12 2.49 1.97
CA ASP A 103 -14.39 1.87 3.27
C ASP A 103 -13.07 1.48 3.94
N ILE A 104 -12.95 1.73 5.23
CA ILE A 104 -11.84 1.23 6.06
C ILE A 104 -12.38 0.17 7.01
N ILE A 105 -11.78 -1.02 6.98
CA ILE A 105 -12.10 -2.16 7.83
C ILE A 105 -10.98 -2.29 8.87
N ASN A 106 -11.35 -2.24 10.14
CA ASN A 106 -10.42 -2.55 11.22
C ASN A 106 -10.53 -4.03 11.59
N ASP A 107 -9.70 -4.86 10.98
CA ASP A 107 -9.58 -6.29 11.29
C ASP A 107 -8.26 -6.84 10.71
N ASP A 108 -7.90 -8.05 11.09
CA ASP A 108 -6.80 -8.79 10.47
C ASP A 108 -7.17 -9.16 9.02
N ILE A 109 -6.21 -9.08 8.10
CA ILE A 109 -6.40 -9.43 6.68
C ILE A 109 -6.87 -10.88 6.49
N SER A 110 -6.52 -11.80 7.38
CA SER A 110 -7.01 -13.19 7.37
C SER A 110 -8.53 -13.28 7.48
N ASN A 111 -9.16 -12.27 8.06
CA ASN A 111 -10.59 -12.12 8.22
C ASN A 111 -11.28 -11.40 7.04
N ALA A 112 -10.54 -10.99 6.02
CA ALA A 112 -11.07 -10.20 4.90
C ALA A 112 -12.34 -10.82 4.27
N LEU A 113 -12.44 -12.14 4.23
CA LEU A 113 -13.59 -12.86 3.67
C LEU A 113 -14.88 -12.77 4.50
N LYS A 114 -14.81 -12.24 5.73
CA LYS A 114 -16.03 -11.92 6.49
C LYS A 114 -16.75 -10.70 5.92
N TYR A 115 -16.01 -9.79 5.27
CA TYR A 115 -16.48 -8.50 4.77
C TYR A 115 -16.58 -8.45 3.25
N ILE A 116 -15.70 -9.18 2.56
CA ILE A 116 -15.52 -9.14 1.11
C ILE A 116 -15.72 -10.55 0.55
N LYS A 117 -16.63 -10.69 -0.41
CA LYS A 117 -16.92 -11.98 -1.03
C LYS A 117 -15.73 -12.52 -1.80
N HIS A 118 -15.59 -13.83 -1.85
CA HIS A 118 -14.63 -14.51 -2.71
C HIS A 118 -14.73 -14.06 -4.17
N SER A 119 -13.59 -13.93 -4.82
CA SER A 119 -13.48 -13.69 -6.27
C SER A 119 -14.34 -12.53 -6.78
N CYS A 120 -14.45 -11.45 -6.00
CA CYS A 120 -15.24 -10.28 -6.38
C CYS A 120 -14.41 -9.00 -6.60
N VAL A 121 -13.10 -9.02 -6.29
CA VAL A 121 -12.21 -7.87 -6.35
C VAL A 121 -11.48 -7.84 -7.69
N ASP A 122 -11.37 -6.68 -8.32
CA ASP A 122 -10.67 -6.51 -9.59
C ASP A 122 -9.17 -6.23 -9.40
N THR A 123 -8.83 -5.55 -8.30
CA THR A 123 -7.45 -5.17 -7.99
C THR A 123 -7.21 -5.30 -6.49
N VAL A 124 -6.14 -5.99 -6.11
CA VAL A 124 -5.61 -6.00 -4.75
C VAL A 124 -4.24 -5.35 -4.76
N CYS A 125 -3.99 -4.43 -3.85
CA CYS A 125 -2.66 -3.87 -3.62
C CYS A 125 -2.23 -4.07 -2.16
N VAL A 126 -0.92 -4.00 -1.93
CA VAL A 126 -0.35 -4.13 -0.60
C VAL A 126 1.02 -3.46 -0.51
N ASN A 127 1.20 -2.68 0.55
CA ASN A 127 2.49 -2.24 1.05
C ASN A 127 2.70 -2.86 2.44
N PRO A 128 3.14 -4.13 2.50
CA PRO A 128 3.22 -4.83 3.78
C PRO A 128 4.36 -4.28 4.61
N PRO A 129 4.32 -4.39 5.95
CA PRO A 129 5.44 -4.05 6.79
C PRO A 129 6.67 -4.87 6.35
N TYR A 130 7.79 -4.18 6.11
CA TYR A 130 9.04 -4.86 5.75
C TYR A 130 9.67 -5.42 7.02
N MET A 131 9.86 -6.74 7.08
CA MET A 131 10.68 -7.31 8.17
C MET A 131 12.04 -6.60 8.15
N LYS A 132 12.30 -5.79 9.17
CA LYS A 132 13.67 -5.35 9.45
C LYS A 132 14.47 -6.60 9.76
N ASP A 133 15.68 -6.67 9.21
CA ASP A 133 16.62 -7.74 9.54
C ASP A 133 16.56 -8.06 11.04
N MET A 134 16.59 -9.34 11.40
CA MET A 134 16.53 -9.81 12.79
C MET A 134 17.52 -9.07 13.75
N ALA A 135 18.48 -8.33 13.20
CA ALA A 135 19.37 -7.44 13.94
C ALA A 135 18.68 -6.21 14.56
N ALA A 136 17.53 -5.77 14.04
CA ALA A 136 16.79 -4.62 14.60
C ALA A 136 15.91 -4.99 15.81
N ILE A 137 15.63 -6.27 16.03
CA ILE A 137 14.96 -6.77 17.26
C ILE A 137 15.83 -6.54 18.52
N LYS A 138 17.08 -6.16 18.35
CA LYS A 138 18.00 -5.81 19.47
C LYS A 138 17.83 -4.41 20.02
N ASN A 139 16.91 -3.60 19.49
CA ASN A 139 16.64 -2.28 20.06
C ASN A 139 15.47 -2.39 21.06
N PRO A 140 15.74 -2.33 22.38
CA PRO A 140 14.73 -2.53 23.43
C PRO A 140 13.66 -1.42 23.46
N ASP A 141 13.85 -0.34 22.72
CA ASP A 141 12.99 0.84 22.72
C ASP A 141 11.94 0.86 21.58
N LEU A 142 11.94 -0.17 20.69
CA LEU A 142 10.83 -0.29 19.72
C LEU A 142 9.57 -0.81 20.45
N PRO A 143 8.40 -0.17 20.26
CA PRO A 143 7.16 -0.69 20.83
C PRO A 143 6.97 -2.16 20.40
N LEU A 144 6.85 -3.04 21.36
CA LEU A 144 6.70 -4.50 21.20
C LEU A 144 5.53 -4.85 20.23
N ALA A 145 4.56 -3.94 20.12
CA ALA A 145 3.44 -4.02 19.21
C ALA A 145 3.85 -3.96 17.73
N ILE A 146 4.81 -3.08 17.35
CA ILE A 146 5.28 -2.95 15.96
C ILE A 146 6.08 -4.19 15.56
N ALA A 147 6.96 -4.68 16.46
CA ALA A 147 7.75 -5.90 16.21
C ALA A 147 6.84 -7.15 16.09
N ARG A 148 5.78 -7.25 16.88
CA ARG A 148 4.78 -8.34 16.79
C ARG A 148 3.95 -8.26 15.51
N HIS A 149 3.64 -7.06 15.04
CA HIS A 149 2.89 -6.85 13.80
C HIS A 149 3.68 -7.26 12.57
N GLU A 150 4.98 -6.92 12.53
CA GLU A 150 5.91 -7.35 11.47
C GLU A 150 6.10 -8.88 11.42
N LEU A 151 5.91 -9.57 12.57
CA LEU A 151 5.98 -11.03 12.68
C LEU A 151 4.67 -11.74 12.28
N LEU A 152 3.53 -11.07 12.34
CA LEU A 152 2.22 -11.71 12.14
C LEU A 152 1.73 -11.66 10.69
N THR A 153 2.25 -10.77 9.84
CA THR A 153 1.86 -10.73 8.44
C THR A 153 2.85 -11.47 7.58
N ASP A 154 2.69 -12.80 7.53
CA ASP A 154 3.47 -13.63 6.63
C ASP A 154 3.14 -13.30 5.16
N LEU A 155 4.18 -13.19 4.34
CA LEU A 155 4.09 -12.92 2.90
C LEU A 155 3.13 -13.89 2.19
N GLU A 156 3.18 -15.16 2.57
CA GLU A 156 2.30 -16.19 2.01
C GLU A 156 0.84 -15.93 2.35
N SER A 157 0.54 -15.54 3.58
CA SER A 157 -0.82 -15.18 4.01
C SER A 157 -1.37 -14.00 3.23
N VAL A 158 -0.57 -12.95 3.01
CA VAL A 158 -0.96 -11.77 2.20
C VAL A 158 -1.32 -12.20 0.77
N ILE A 159 -0.46 -12.97 0.13
CA ILE A 159 -0.66 -13.40 -1.26
C ILE A 159 -1.83 -14.38 -1.37
N ASN A 160 -1.99 -15.27 -0.39
CA ASN A 160 -3.11 -16.21 -0.34
C ASN A 160 -4.45 -15.47 -0.22
N ILE A 161 -4.57 -14.49 0.68
CA ILE A 161 -5.80 -13.72 0.82
C ILE A 161 -6.06 -12.88 -0.44
N ALA A 162 -5.05 -12.29 -1.04
CA ALA A 162 -5.16 -11.58 -2.31
C ALA A 162 -5.74 -12.49 -3.41
N ASN A 163 -5.22 -13.73 -3.54
CA ASN A 163 -5.78 -14.71 -4.48
C ASN A 163 -7.26 -15.01 -4.21
N LYS A 164 -7.64 -15.19 -2.94
CA LYS A 164 -9.04 -15.49 -2.58
C LYS A 164 -9.99 -14.33 -2.91
N LEU A 165 -9.54 -13.09 -2.77
CA LEU A 165 -10.33 -11.89 -3.06
C LEU A 165 -10.44 -11.63 -4.57
N LEU A 166 -9.36 -11.85 -5.33
CA LEU A 166 -9.28 -11.51 -6.74
C LEU A 166 -10.21 -12.39 -7.60
N LYS A 167 -10.88 -11.76 -8.57
CA LYS A 167 -11.52 -12.41 -9.71
C LYS A 167 -10.46 -13.13 -10.57
N GLU A 168 -10.86 -14.04 -11.43
CA GLU A 168 -10.01 -14.49 -12.54
C GLU A 168 -9.62 -13.28 -13.40
N ASN A 169 -8.35 -13.22 -13.82
CA ASN A 169 -7.73 -12.05 -14.45
C ASN A 169 -7.70 -10.78 -13.59
N GLY A 170 -7.95 -10.89 -12.27
CA GLY A 170 -7.75 -9.81 -11.32
C GLY A 170 -6.27 -9.51 -11.11
N ARG A 171 -5.95 -8.26 -10.81
CA ARG A 171 -4.58 -7.75 -10.71
C ARG A 171 -4.14 -7.65 -9.25
N PHE A 172 -2.94 -8.10 -8.99
CA PHE A 172 -2.25 -7.97 -7.71
C PHE A 172 -1.10 -6.99 -7.84
N PHE A 173 -0.95 -6.09 -6.88
CA PHE A 173 0.16 -5.13 -6.84
C PHE A 173 0.81 -5.16 -5.46
N MET A 174 2.14 -5.13 -5.45
CA MET A 174 2.93 -5.11 -4.22
C MET A 174 4.15 -4.21 -4.40
N ILE A 175 4.52 -3.52 -3.33
CA ILE A 175 5.85 -2.93 -3.21
C ILE A 175 6.60 -3.67 -2.11
N HIS A 176 7.88 -3.99 -2.32
CA HIS A 176 8.67 -4.73 -1.34
C HIS A 176 10.17 -4.52 -1.55
N ARG A 177 10.98 -5.12 -0.66
CA ARG A 177 12.44 -5.16 -0.81
C ARG A 177 12.85 -6.15 -1.92
N PRO A 178 13.81 -5.79 -2.82
CA PRO A 178 14.28 -6.68 -3.88
C PRO A 178 14.90 -8.00 -3.36
N SER A 179 15.46 -8.00 -2.15
CA SER A 179 16.04 -9.19 -1.53
C SER A 179 15.05 -10.34 -1.35
N ARG A 180 13.75 -10.06 -1.30
CA ARG A 180 12.70 -11.08 -1.17
C ARG A 180 12.00 -11.43 -2.50
N LEU A 181 12.49 -10.93 -3.63
CA LEU A 181 11.80 -11.07 -4.92
C LEU A 181 11.59 -12.54 -5.32
N SER A 182 12.59 -13.40 -5.11
CA SER A 182 12.47 -14.83 -5.42
C SER A 182 11.40 -15.54 -4.59
N GLU A 183 11.30 -15.21 -3.32
CA GLU A 183 10.28 -15.74 -2.39
C GLU A 183 8.89 -15.23 -2.79
N ILE A 184 8.77 -13.93 -3.08
CA ILE A 184 7.52 -13.31 -3.55
C ILE A 184 7.02 -14.02 -4.81
N PHE A 185 7.86 -14.22 -5.80
CA PHE A 185 7.49 -14.89 -7.05
C PHE A 185 7.07 -16.34 -6.84
N ALA A 186 7.78 -17.08 -5.97
CA ALA A 186 7.41 -18.44 -5.62
C ALA A 186 6.01 -18.49 -4.99
N SER A 187 5.76 -17.64 -3.97
CA SER A 187 4.48 -17.57 -3.29
C SER A 187 3.35 -17.09 -4.23
N MET A 188 3.61 -16.11 -5.11
CA MET A 188 2.63 -15.66 -6.11
C MET A 188 2.21 -16.82 -7.02
N ARG A 189 3.15 -17.58 -7.58
CA ARG A 189 2.86 -18.73 -8.46
C ARG A 189 2.12 -19.85 -7.74
N GLN A 190 2.51 -20.18 -6.50
CA GLN A 190 1.79 -21.14 -5.67
C GLN A 190 0.32 -20.74 -5.46
N ASN A 191 0.04 -19.45 -5.40
CA ASN A 191 -1.28 -18.86 -5.26
C ASN A 191 -1.93 -18.48 -6.60
N ARG A 192 -1.50 -19.05 -7.74
CA ARG A 192 -2.07 -18.80 -9.07
C ARG A 192 -2.04 -17.33 -9.51
N ILE A 193 -1.15 -16.52 -8.97
CA ILE A 193 -0.90 -15.14 -9.38
C ILE A 193 0.43 -15.12 -10.14
N GLU A 194 0.39 -15.00 -11.46
CA GLU A 194 1.62 -14.94 -12.27
C GLU A 194 2.21 -13.54 -12.27
N PRO A 195 3.50 -13.33 -11.90
CA PRO A 195 4.18 -12.06 -12.05
C PRO A 195 4.17 -11.58 -13.51
N LYS A 196 3.83 -10.32 -13.74
CA LYS A 196 3.64 -9.75 -15.08
C LYS A 196 4.50 -8.56 -15.39
N ARG A 197 4.75 -7.75 -14.37
CA ARG A 197 5.50 -6.51 -14.54
C ARG A 197 6.21 -6.19 -13.24
N ILE A 198 7.47 -5.78 -13.34
CA ILE A 198 8.23 -5.28 -12.21
C ILE A 198 8.92 -3.97 -12.57
N ARG A 199 9.15 -3.15 -11.54
CA ARG A 199 9.96 -1.95 -11.65
C ARG A 199 10.82 -1.79 -10.42
N PHE A 200 12.14 -1.70 -10.61
CA PHE A 200 13.08 -1.45 -9.53
C PHE A 200 13.13 0.05 -9.19
N ILE A 201 13.19 0.33 -7.89
CA ILE A 201 13.27 1.69 -7.35
C ILE A 201 14.64 1.86 -6.72
N HIS A 202 15.34 2.91 -7.12
CA HIS A 202 16.66 3.29 -6.64
C HIS A 202 16.59 4.63 -5.92
N SER A 203 17.38 4.81 -4.87
CA SER A 203 17.52 6.16 -4.28
C SER A 203 18.13 7.12 -5.29
N TYR A 204 19.22 6.71 -5.95
CA TYR A 204 19.89 7.39 -7.06
C TYR A 204 20.11 6.40 -8.19
N ILE A 205 20.24 6.86 -9.42
CA ILE A 205 20.31 5.98 -10.60
C ILE A 205 21.49 5.00 -10.57
N ASP A 206 22.58 5.37 -9.95
CA ASP A 206 23.80 4.58 -9.77
C ASP A 206 23.84 3.76 -8.48
N SER A 207 22.82 3.89 -7.62
CA SER A 207 22.70 3.13 -6.38
C SER A 207 22.05 1.76 -6.63
N LYS A 208 22.18 0.83 -5.67
CA LYS A 208 21.42 -0.43 -5.70
C LYS A 208 19.92 -0.17 -5.53
N ALA A 209 19.09 -1.00 -6.17
CA ALA A 209 17.66 -0.96 -5.94
C ALA A 209 17.35 -1.27 -4.46
N ASN A 210 16.53 -0.44 -3.84
CA ASN A 210 16.10 -0.59 -2.45
C ASN A 210 14.64 -1.02 -2.32
N LEU A 211 13.84 -0.81 -3.37
CA LEU A 211 12.45 -1.29 -3.47
C LEU A 211 12.20 -1.88 -4.87
N VAL A 212 11.17 -2.69 -4.97
CA VAL A 212 10.63 -3.21 -6.22
C VAL A 212 9.12 -3.14 -6.20
N LEU A 213 8.53 -2.61 -7.25
CA LEU A 213 7.11 -2.66 -7.56
C LEU A 213 6.85 -3.92 -8.37
N ILE A 214 5.80 -4.64 -8.03
CA ILE A 214 5.44 -5.93 -8.62
C ILE A 214 3.98 -5.89 -9.02
N GLU A 215 3.67 -6.28 -10.26
CA GLU A 215 2.30 -6.56 -10.71
C GLU A 215 2.19 -8.04 -11.05
N GLY A 216 1.13 -8.67 -10.59
CA GLY A 216 0.75 -10.02 -10.97
C GLY A 216 -0.68 -10.10 -11.50
N LEU A 217 -0.98 -11.19 -12.21
CA LEU A 217 -2.30 -11.44 -12.78
C LEU A 217 -2.75 -12.85 -12.43
N LYS A 218 -3.93 -12.96 -11.79
CA LYS A 218 -4.50 -14.25 -11.39
C LYS A 218 -4.93 -15.06 -12.60
N GLY A 219 -4.54 -16.35 -12.64
CA GLY A 219 -4.92 -17.29 -13.69
C GLY A 219 -4.26 -17.05 -15.05
N SER A 220 -3.19 -16.26 -15.12
CA SER A 220 -2.52 -15.90 -16.37
C SER A 220 -1.33 -16.82 -16.69
N GLY A 221 -0.97 -16.89 -17.98
CA GLY A 221 0.25 -17.58 -18.45
C GLY A 221 1.54 -16.82 -18.13
N VAL A 222 2.68 -17.48 -18.30
CA VAL A 222 4.02 -16.96 -17.99
C VAL A 222 4.42 -15.84 -18.93
N TRP A 223 4.74 -14.68 -18.37
CA TRP A 223 5.35 -13.55 -19.07
C TRP A 223 5.74 -12.48 -18.02
N LEU A 224 6.91 -11.90 -18.11
CA LEU A 224 7.36 -10.86 -17.19
C LEU A 224 8.02 -9.71 -17.95
N ASP A 225 7.48 -8.51 -17.80
CA ASP A 225 8.10 -7.27 -18.24
C ASP A 225 8.88 -6.63 -17.10
N VAL A 226 10.10 -6.18 -17.41
CA VAL A 226 10.95 -5.41 -16.51
C VAL A 226 11.01 -3.96 -17.01
N GLU A 227 10.31 -3.07 -16.33
CA GLU A 227 10.31 -1.66 -16.69
C GLU A 227 11.66 -0.99 -16.40
N PRO A 228 12.01 0.09 -17.11
CA PRO A 228 13.17 0.90 -16.76
C PRO A 228 13.14 1.31 -15.28
N PRO A 229 14.28 1.30 -14.58
CA PRO A 229 14.33 1.63 -13.17
C PRO A 229 13.87 3.05 -12.90
N LEU A 230 13.30 3.30 -11.72
CA LEU A 230 12.96 4.64 -11.25
C LEU A 230 13.99 5.08 -10.22
N ALA A 231 14.68 6.20 -10.48
CA ALA A 231 15.48 6.88 -9.48
C ALA A 231 14.62 7.90 -8.73
N VAL A 232 14.69 7.87 -7.40
CA VAL A 232 13.90 8.81 -6.56
C VAL A 232 14.50 10.20 -6.59
N TYR A 233 15.82 10.31 -6.47
CA TYR A 233 16.52 11.58 -6.37
C TYR A 233 17.50 11.76 -7.54
N LYS A 234 17.59 12.98 -8.04
CA LYS A 234 18.67 13.45 -8.91
C LYS A 234 19.92 13.73 -8.07
N GLU A 235 19.73 14.46 -6.98
CA GLU A 235 20.72 14.94 -6.02
C GLU A 235 20.12 14.86 -4.61
N LYS A 236 20.95 15.14 -3.60
CA LYS A 236 20.51 15.09 -2.19
C LYS A 236 19.25 15.96 -1.99
N ASN A 237 18.15 15.34 -1.59
CA ASN A 237 16.82 15.96 -1.34
C ASN A 237 16.17 16.60 -2.57
N VAL A 238 16.59 16.27 -3.79
CA VAL A 238 15.98 16.77 -5.03
C VAL A 238 15.38 15.59 -5.79
N TYR A 239 14.06 15.54 -5.87
CA TYR A 239 13.34 14.50 -6.62
C TYR A 239 13.65 14.57 -8.13
N THR A 240 13.58 13.41 -8.78
CA THR A 240 13.59 13.35 -10.26
C THR A 240 12.29 13.90 -10.83
N ASP A 241 12.31 14.33 -12.10
CA ASP A 241 11.12 14.85 -12.79
C ASP A 241 9.99 13.80 -12.85
N GLU A 242 10.36 12.52 -12.92
CA GLU A 242 9.38 11.44 -12.89
C GLU A 242 8.69 11.34 -11.53
N VAL A 243 9.43 11.44 -10.44
CA VAL A 243 8.85 11.45 -9.09
C VAL A 243 7.98 12.69 -8.87
N LEU A 244 8.41 13.86 -9.34
CA LEU A 244 7.58 15.08 -9.29
C LEU A 244 6.25 14.89 -10.02
N LYS A 245 6.26 14.29 -11.22
CA LYS A 245 5.03 13.95 -11.96
C LYS A 245 4.14 12.96 -11.20
N ILE A 246 4.71 11.99 -10.47
CA ILE A 246 3.96 11.06 -9.62
C ILE A 246 3.21 11.82 -8.52
N TYR A 247 3.81 12.89 -7.98
CA TYR A 247 3.18 13.80 -7.01
C TYR A 247 2.24 14.84 -7.66
N GLY A 248 2.12 14.86 -9.00
CA GLY A 248 1.28 15.85 -9.70
C GLY A 248 1.91 17.24 -9.82
N ARG A 249 3.24 17.32 -9.82
CA ARG A 249 4.02 18.56 -9.92
C ARG A 249 4.78 18.67 -11.24
#